data_3048d6f09edc64a974b2bf9567a1a9de
#
_entry.id   3048d6f09edc64a974b2bf9567a1a9de
#
_cell.length_a   1.000
_cell.length_b   1.000
_cell.length_c   1.000
_cell.angle_alpha   90.00
_cell.angle_beta   90.00
_cell.angle_gamma   90.00
#
_symmetry.space_group_name_H-M   'P 1'
#
loop_
_entity.id
_entity.type
_entity.pdbx_description
1 polymer ?
#
loop_
_entity_poly.entity_id
_entity_poly.type
_entity_poly.pdbx_seq_one_letter_code
_entity_poly.pdbx_strand_id
1 'polypeptide(L)'
;MSLSKFTFLLTLTAALALTGSALAGPPDLSKVTAQADLDAVVAKTSDAALKRALQDHAKDILAAAAQAPHVEAVARTVEGAKGKVERVNTTPEALAKACGGPIALFDTLKLVDLAVPNTGPHDKRESDPYDAAFFEHVGHLSALESLNVISTKFNDDWIAPIGLLTNLKKLSFTNNGKLTDAGMEKLAGLTNLETFSFVGTGITGRAYAKCTGWTKVTRVSHRGSSIDDEGLKQLCEHLPNLESISLAHAKFTDAGAPNLAKLTKLKGLELGAHATAAALKNLVGLPLEYLQLGEGFSEADSIAAIKAIPTLKRVTLTDCKKLDDAGLKTAANLKQLEQLELGGLELPDERLPQLQAFAFLKELKLIRRPQSYPEETQAKIKALLPKVDVKFQ
;
A
#
# COMPACT_ATOMS: atom_id res chain seq x y z
N MET A 1 36.87 5.11 -6.60
CA MET A 1 36.95 4.78 -8.03
C MET A 1 35.61 4.15 -8.39
N SER A 2 34.76 4.58 -9.23
CA SER A 2 34.66 5.55 -10.31
C SER A 2 33.18 5.82 -10.53
N LEU A 3 32.79 7.08 -10.54
CA LEU A 3 31.48 7.56 -10.98
C LEU A 3 31.27 7.22 -12.45
N SER A 4 30.12 6.70 -12.81
CA SER A 4 29.66 6.70 -14.19
C SER A 4 28.31 7.43 -14.26
N LYS A 5 28.42 8.65 -14.78
CA LYS A 5 27.32 9.54 -15.16
C LYS A 5 26.62 8.92 -16.37
N PHE A 6 25.32 8.69 -16.30
CA PHE A 6 24.50 8.50 -17.49
C PHE A 6 23.89 9.84 -17.90
N THR A 7 24.60 10.49 -18.81
CA THR A 7 24.08 11.61 -19.60
C THR A 7 23.37 11.00 -20.81
N PHE A 8 22.05 11.07 -20.86
CA PHE A 8 21.31 10.78 -22.09
C PHE A 8 21.27 12.04 -22.92
N LEU A 9 22.18 12.09 -23.89
CA LEU A 9 22.23 13.12 -24.94
C LEU A 9 21.24 12.70 -26.04
N LEU A 10 20.14 13.45 -26.18
CA LEU A 10 19.25 13.34 -27.33
C LEU A 10 19.95 13.97 -28.53
N THR A 11 20.43 13.15 -29.45
CA THR A 11 20.67 13.54 -30.84
C THR A 11 19.63 12.83 -31.71
N LEU A 12 18.62 13.57 -32.13
CA LEU A 12 17.82 13.24 -33.29
C LEU A 12 17.69 14.51 -34.14
N THR A 13 18.71 14.77 -34.89
CA THR A 13 18.64 15.66 -36.06
C THR A 13 18.69 14.78 -37.30
N ALA A 14 17.63 14.75 -38.09
CA ALA A 14 17.69 14.87 -39.53
C ALA A 14 16.32 14.69 -40.19
N ALA A 15 16.01 15.71 -40.96
CA ALA A 15 15.28 15.70 -42.23
C ALA A 15 13.77 15.59 -42.22
N LEU A 16 13.10 16.75 -42.18
CA LEU A 16 12.14 17.10 -43.22
C LEU A 16 12.12 18.61 -43.40
N ALA A 17 12.99 19.09 -44.27
CA ALA A 17 12.85 20.40 -44.88
C ALA A 17 11.88 20.25 -46.04
N LEU A 18 10.67 20.78 -45.88
CA LEU A 18 9.81 21.26 -46.99
C LEU A 18 8.67 22.09 -46.42
N THR A 19 8.62 23.34 -46.86
CA THR A 19 7.69 24.44 -46.61
C THR A 19 7.90 25.26 -45.33
N GLY A 20 8.47 26.44 -45.58
CA GLY A 20 8.77 27.43 -44.55
C GLY A 20 7.52 28.02 -43.93
N SER A 21 7.31 27.64 -42.70
CA SER A 21 6.86 28.51 -41.65
C SER A 21 7.73 28.12 -40.45
N ALA A 22 8.47 29.07 -39.91
CA ALA A 22 9.17 28.88 -38.65
C ALA A 22 8.11 28.40 -37.65
N LEU A 23 8.23 27.15 -37.18
CA LEU A 23 7.42 26.64 -36.07
C LEU A 23 7.70 27.58 -34.92
N ALA A 24 6.76 28.51 -34.65
CA ALA A 24 6.74 29.23 -33.41
C ALA A 24 6.77 28.14 -32.31
N GLY A 25 7.70 28.27 -31.38
CA GLY A 25 7.79 27.31 -30.25
C GLY A 25 6.44 27.14 -29.56
N PRO A 26 6.26 26.10 -28.74
CA PRO A 26 4.99 25.86 -28.06
C PRO A 26 4.56 27.13 -27.33
N PRO A 27 3.24 27.43 -27.32
CA PRO A 27 2.74 28.63 -26.67
C PRO A 27 3.06 28.60 -25.18
N ASP A 28 3.46 29.72 -24.64
CA ASP A 28 3.67 29.84 -23.18
C ASP A 28 2.31 29.88 -22.47
N LEU A 29 1.91 28.74 -21.91
CA LEU A 29 0.69 28.59 -21.10
C LEU A 29 0.93 28.81 -19.61
N SER A 30 2.17 29.09 -19.18
CA SER A 30 2.52 29.22 -17.76
C SER A 30 1.82 30.38 -17.05
N LYS A 31 1.33 31.36 -17.81
CA LYS A 31 0.61 32.52 -17.31
C LYS A 31 -0.92 32.44 -17.46
N VAL A 32 -1.42 31.34 -17.98
CA VAL A 32 -2.88 31.14 -18.10
C VAL A 32 -3.42 30.82 -16.72
N THR A 33 -4.31 31.68 -16.23
CA THR A 33 -5.03 31.50 -14.96
C THR A 33 -6.55 31.61 -15.13
N ALA A 34 -6.99 32.22 -16.22
CA ALA A 34 -8.39 32.44 -16.54
C ALA A 34 -8.64 32.33 -18.04
N GLN A 35 -9.92 32.27 -18.42
CA GLN A 35 -10.35 32.21 -19.83
C GLN A 35 -9.76 33.36 -20.67
N ALA A 36 -9.73 34.57 -20.13
CA ALA A 36 -9.21 35.74 -20.83
C ALA A 36 -7.72 35.60 -21.20
N ASP A 37 -6.92 34.96 -20.33
CA ASP A 37 -5.50 34.71 -20.59
C ASP A 37 -5.34 33.70 -21.74
N LEU A 38 -6.14 32.65 -21.73
CA LEU A 38 -6.15 31.65 -22.80
C LEU A 38 -6.59 32.26 -24.13
N ASP A 39 -7.66 33.09 -24.14
CA ASP A 39 -8.14 33.80 -25.31
C ASP A 39 -7.06 34.71 -25.91
N ALA A 40 -6.26 35.37 -25.07
CA ALA A 40 -5.12 36.17 -25.49
C ALA A 40 -4.01 35.34 -26.15
N VAL A 41 -3.74 34.12 -25.65
CA VAL A 41 -2.80 33.16 -26.27
C VAL A 41 -3.33 32.68 -27.61
N VAL A 42 -4.61 32.28 -27.67
CA VAL A 42 -5.32 31.86 -28.90
C VAL A 42 -5.30 32.94 -29.98
N ALA A 43 -5.54 34.20 -29.58
CA ALA A 43 -5.52 35.34 -30.49
C ALA A 43 -4.16 35.57 -31.13
N LYS A 44 -3.08 35.36 -30.40
CA LYS A 44 -1.68 35.52 -30.85
C LYS A 44 -1.16 34.32 -31.65
N THR A 45 -1.86 33.19 -31.61
CA THR A 45 -1.46 31.97 -32.32
C THR A 45 -1.82 32.07 -33.79
N SER A 46 -0.80 32.06 -34.67
CA SER A 46 -0.93 32.12 -36.12
C SER A 46 -1.19 30.77 -36.78
N ASP A 47 -0.68 29.68 -36.18
CA ASP A 47 -0.92 28.31 -36.69
C ASP A 47 -2.38 27.88 -36.45
N ALA A 48 -3.07 27.54 -37.52
CA ALA A 48 -4.51 27.22 -37.45
C ALA A 48 -4.79 25.92 -36.74
N ALA A 49 -3.90 24.91 -36.84
CA ALA A 49 -4.06 23.62 -36.16
C ALA A 49 -3.82 23.77 -34.66
N LEU A 50 -2.79 24.50 -34.28
CA LEU A 50 -2.49 24.81 -32.87
C LEU A 50 -3.61 25.66 -32.25
N LYS A 51 -4.08 26.68 -32.96
CA LYS A 51 -5.19 27.52 -32.51
C LYS A 51 -6.46 26.72 -32.22
N ARG A 52 -6.78 25.80 -33.12
CA ARG A 52 -7.92 24.88 -32.93
C ARG A 52 -7.70 23.95 -31.73
N ALA A 53 -6.52 23.34 -31.60
CA ALA A 53 -6.21 22.47 -30.45
C ALA A 53 -6.32 23.19 -29.10
N LEU A 54 -5.86 24.45 -29.02
CA LEU A 54 -6.02 25.27 -27.81
C LEU A 54 -7.50 25.55 -27.49
N GLN A 55 -8.32 25.79 -28.50
CA GLN A 55 -9.75 26.02 -28.31
C GLN A 55 -10.49 24.74 -27.93
N ASP A 56 -10.21 23.62 -28.61
CA ASP A 56 -10.84 22.32 -28.34
C ASP A 56 -10.50 21.80 -26.91
N HIS A 57 -9.31 22.15 -26.39
CA HIS A 57 -8.84 21.76 -25.06
C HIS A 57 -8.87 22.91 -24.03
N ALA A 58 -9.64 23.96 -24.26
CA ALA A 58 -9.69 25.11 -23.36
C ALA A 58 -10.04 24.73 -21.91
N LYS A 59 -11.01 23.83 -21.72
CA LYS A 59 -11.39 23.35 -20.39
C LYS A 59 -10.26 22.59 -19.69
N ASP A 60 -9.55 21.75 -20.43
CA ASP A 60 -8.41 20.97 -19.88
C ASP A 60 -7.27 21.89 -19.47
N ILE A 61 -6.96 22.91 -20.31
CA ILE A 61 -5.93 23.91 -20.01
C ILE A 61 -6.27 24.70 -18.75
N LEU A 62 -7.51 25.17 -18.61
CA LEU A 62 -7.94 25.91 -17.44
C LEU A 62 -7.97 25.05 -16.18
N ALA A 63 -8.38 23.78 -16.29
CA ALA A 63 -8.32 22.82 -15.18
C ALA A 63 -6.88 22.57 -14.73
N ALA A 64 -5.95 22.37 -15.67
CA ALA A 64 -4.53 22.21 -15.38
C ALA A 64 -3.94 23.48 -14.73
N ALA A 65 -4.29 24.65 -15.24
CA ALA A 65 -3.86 25.94 -14.69
C ALA A 65 -4.33 26.13 -13.22
N ALA A 66 -5.58 25.77 -12.94
CA ALA A 66 -6.12 25.82 -11.58
C ALA A 66 -5.41 24.81 -10.64
N GLN A 67 -4.99 23.66 -11.16
CA GLN A 67 -4.32 22.61 -10.38
C GLN A 67 -2.83 22.90 -10.13
N ALA A 68 -2.14 23.56 -11.05
CA ALA A 68 -0.68 23.74 -11.00
C ALA A 68 -0.13 24.32 -9.67
N PRO A 69 -0.73 25.36 -9.04
CA PRO A 69 -0.27 25.87 -7.75
C PRO A 69 -0.34 24.83 -6.63
N HIS A 70 -1.36 23.96 -6.66
CA HIS A 70 -1.55 22.90 -5.67
C HIS A 70 -0.52 21.78 -5.85
N VAL A 71 -0.24 21.39 -7.09
CA VAL A 71 0.82 20.43 -7.44
C VAL A 71 2.16 20.88 -6.89
N GLU A 72 2.53 22.13 -7.13
CA GLU A 72 3.81 22.69 -6.69
C GLU A 72 3.89 22.83 -5.17
N ALA A 73 2.80 23.26 -4.51
CA ALA A 73 2.74 23.36 -3.05
C ALA A 73 2.93 21.98 -2.39
N VAL A 74 2.23 20.94 -2.88
CA VAL A 74 2.37 19.58 -2.35
C VAL A 74 3.77 19.03 -2.62
N ALA A 75 4.27 19.12 -3.86
CA ALA A 75 5.58 18.59 -4.21
C ALA A 75 6.68 19.22 -3.36
N ARG A 76 6.71 20.56 -3.25
CA ARG A 76 7.70 21.27 -2.45
C ARG A 76 7.67 20.87 -0.97
N THR A 77 6.49 20.76 -0.39
CA THR A 77 6.35 20.37 1.02
C THR A 77 6.82 18.94 1.26
N VAL A 78 6.41 18.01 0.40
CA VAL A 78 6.77 16.58 0.52
C VAL A 78 8.26 16.36 0.30
N GLU A 79 8.83 16.93 -0.76
CA GLU A 79 10.26 16.81 -1.09
C GLU A 79 11.13 17.49 -0.02
N GLY A 80 10.71 18.66 0.48
CA GLY A 80 11.36 19.35 1.58
C GLY A 80 11.37 18.56 2.89
N ALA A 81 10.34 17.76 3.14
CA ALA A 81 10.24 16.83 4.26
C ALA A 81 10.89 15.46 3.98
N LYS A 82 11.59 15.29 2.84
CA LYS A 82 12.21 14.04 2.38
C LYS A 82 11.20 12.90 2.12
N GLY A 83 9.94 13.22 1.90
CA GLY A 83 8.96 12.30 1.34
C GLY A 83 9.17 12.10 -0.15
N LYS A 84 8.29 11.35 -0.78
CA LYS A 84 8.38 11.01 -2.20
C LYS A 84 7.16 11.48 -2.96
N VAL A 85 7.37 12.07 -4.14
CA VAL A 85 6.34 12.31 -5.15
C VAL A 85 6.71 11.63 -6.46
N GLU A 86 5.70 11.23 -7.23
CA GLU A 86 5.86 10.79 -8.61
C GLU A 86 5.07 11.72 -9.50
N ARG A 87 5.76 12.40 -10.41
CA ARG A 87 5.17 13.33 -11.38
C ARG A 87 4.72 12.58 -12.62
N VAL A 88 3.63 13.03 -13.21
CA VAL A 88 3.11 12.56 -14.50
C VAL A 88 2.64 13.77 -15.30
N ASN A 89 2.82 13.73 -16.61
CA ASN A 89 2.25 14.74 -17.50
C ASN A 89 0.97 14.21 -18.13
N THR A 90 -0.10 14.99 -18.03
CA THR A 90 -1.45 14.63 -18.48
C THR A 90 -1.91 15.45 -19.69
N THR A 91 -0.97 16.03 -20.46
CA THR A 91 -1.32 16.79 -21.68
C THR A 91 -2.14 15.90 -22.63
N PRO A 92 -3.33 16.34 -23.06
CA PRO A 92 -4.12 15.63 -24.07
C PRO A 92 -3.32 15.38 -25.34
N GLU A 93 -3.41 14.18 -25.90
CA GLU A 93 -2.57 13.73 -27.04
C GLU A 93 -2.67 14.68 -28.24
N ALA A 94 -3.88 15.12 -28.60
CA ALA A 94 -4.10 16.03 -29.70
C ALA A 94 -3.42 17.40 -29.46
N LEU A 95 -3.48 17.90 -28.22
CA LEU A 95 -2.85 19.14 -27.83
C LEU A 95 -1.33 18.99 -27.80
N ALA A 96 -0.80 17.91 -27.26
CA ALA A 96 0.63 17.61 -27.27
C ALA A 96 1.19 17.55 -28.72
N LYS A 97 0.46 16.89 -29.61
CA LYS A 97 0.84 16.83 -31.04
C LYS A 97 0.88 18.22 -31.69
N ALA A 98 -0.13 19.05 -31.42
CA ALA A 98 -0.19 20.40 -31.96
C ALA A 98 0.88 21.33 -31.40
N CYS A 99 1.30 21.11 -30.14
CA CYS A 99 2.35 21.89 -29.47
C CYS A 99 3.76 21.33 -29.68
N GLY A 100 3.93 20.20 -30.37
CA GLY A 100 5.23 19.56 -30.58
C GLY A 100 5.77 18.78 -29.37
N GLY A 101 4.94 18.53 -28.37
CA GLY A 101 5.32 17.75 -27.17
C GLY A 101 4.41 18.01 -25.97
N PRO A 102 4.70 17.35 -24.84
CA PRO A 102 4.01 17.57 -23.56
C PRO A 102 4.19 19.01 -23.08
N ILE A 103 3.18 19.54 -22.42
CA ILE A 103 3.14 20.91 -21.88
C ILE A 103 3.30 20.85 -20.37
N ALA A 104 4.25 21.58 -19.81
CA ALA A 104 4.57 21.59 -18.38
C ALA A 104 3.37 22.00 -17.49
N LEU A 105 2.43 22.79 -18.01
CA LEU A 105 1.19 23.15 -17.31
C LEU A 105 0.37 21.91 -16.88
N PHE A 106 0.50 20.80 -17.60
CA PHE A 106 -0.18 19.54 -17.33
C PHE A 106 0.62 18.56 -16.45
N ASP A 107 1.76 19.02 -15.91
CA ASP A 107 2.47 18.23 -14.91
C ASP A 107 1.65 18.15 -13.63
N THR A 108 1.45 16.94 -13.13
CA THR A 108 0.71 16.68 -11.89
C THR A 108 1.35 15.53 -11.12
N LEU A 109 0.76 15.15 -9.99
CA LEU A 109 1.28 14.08 -9.14
C LEU A 109 0.39 12.84 -9.27
N LYS A 110 1.04 11.70 -9.51
CA LYS A 110 0.41 10.37 -9.51
C LYS A 110 0.55 9.66 -8.17
N LEU A 111 1.65 9.94 -7.45
CA LEU A 111 1.93 9.38 -6.14
C LEU A 111 2.41 10.48 -5.19
N VAL A 112 1.89 10.45 -3.97
CA VAL A 112 2.35 11.23 -2.82
C VAL A 112 2.59 10.28 -1.65
N ASP A 113 3.83 10.21 -1.18
CA ASP A 113 4.24 9.40 -0.04
C ASP A 113 4.90 10.30 1.00
N LEU A 114 4.24 10.45 2.14
CA LEU A 114 4.70 11.27 3.24
C LEU A 114 5.71 10.54 4.15
N ALA A 115 5.98 9.27 3.87
CA ALA A 115 6.97 8.50 4.63
C ALA A 115 8.39 9.01 4.36
N VAL A 116 9.15 9.19 5.45
CA VAL A 116 10.59 9.48 5.35
C VAL A 116 11.34 8.16 5.23
N PRO A 117 12.20 7.97 4.20
CA PRO A 117 12.99 6.75 4.06
C PRO A 117 13.78 6.45 5.34
N ASN A 118 13.74 5.20 5.80
CA ASN A 118 14.47 4.66 6.97
C ASN A 118 14.01 5.13 8.36
N THR A 119 12.89 5.83 8.49
CA THR A 119 12.36 6.20 9.81
C THR A 119 11.49 5.11 10.45
N GLY A 120 11.13 4.07 9.72
CA GLY A 120 10.27 2.99 10.21
C GLY A 120 8.81 3.43 10.42
N PRO A 121 8.01 2.62 11.13
CA PRO A 121 6.59 2.90 11.35
C PRO A 121 6.32 4.09 12.28
N HIS A 122 7.34 4.56 12.99
CA HIS A 122 7.26 5.74 13.86
C HIS A 122 8.06 6.87 13.21
N ASP A 123 7.36 7.77 12.56
CA ASP A 123 7.96 8.98 11.99
C ASP A 123 8.55 9.85 13.11
N LYS A 124 9.87 10.01 13.10
CA LYS A 124 10.64 10.76 14.09
C LYS A 124 10.97 12.18 13.65
N ARG A 125 10.25 12.73 12.66
CA ARG A 125 10.45 14.11 12.27
C ARG A 125 10.22 15.05 13.46
N GLU A 126 11.13 15.96 13.69
CA GLU A 126 11.01 16.98 14.74
C GLU A 126 9.84 17.92 14.46
N SER A 127 9.56 18.17 13.17
CA SER A 127 8.43 18.97 12.71
C SER A 127 7.61 18.18 11.66
N ASP A 128 6.31 18.14 11.84
CA ASP A 128 5.38 17.60 10.85
C ASP A 128 4.82 18.79 10.04
N PRO A 129 5.24 18.98 8.78
CA PRO A 129 4.81 20.10 7.94
C PRO A 129 3.41 19.91 7.35
N TYR A 130 2.78 18.75 7.60
CA TYR A 130 1.51 18.41 7.03
C TYR A 130 0.38 18.88 7.96
N ASP A 131 -0.32 19.90 7.54
CA ASP A 131 -1.46 20.51 8.23
C ASP A 131 -2.73 20.45 7.37
N ALA A 132 -3.82 21.05 7.85
CA ALA A 132 -5.08 21.11 7.12
C ALA A 132 -4.92 21.76 5.73
N ALA A 133 -4.15 22.85 5.64
CA ALA A 133 -3.92 23.55 4.37
C ALA A 133 -3.15 22.69 3.36
N PHE A 134 -2.19 21.89 3.83
CA PHE A 134 -1.51 20.92 2.98
C PHE A 134 -2.50 19.90 2.39
N PHE A 135 -3.41 19.35 3.20
CA PHE A 135 -4.38 18.36 2.71
C PHE A 135 -5.45 18.99 1.80
N GLU A 136 -5.78 20.27 1.97
CA GLU A 136 -6.58 21.01 0.98
C GLU A 136 -5.87 21.04 -0.38
N HIS A 137 -4.57 21.33 -0.43
CA HIS A 137 -3.81 21.24 -1.68
C HIS A 137 -3.81 19.82 -2.26
N VAL A 138 -3.65 18.80 -1.43
CA VAL A 138 -3.71 17.38 -1.88
C VAL A 138 -5.05 17.08 -2.53
N GLY A 139 -6.17 17.57 -1.98
CA GLY A 139 -7.52 17.37 -2.51
C GLY A 139 -7.75 17.86 -3.95
N HIS A 140 -6.89 18.74 -4.45
CA HIS A 140 -6.93 19.23 -5.83
C HIS A 140 -6.15 18.35 -6.83
N LEU A 141 -5.43 17.31 -6.37
CA LEU A 141 -4.59 16.46 -7.22
C LEU A 141 -5.42 15.37 -7.94
N SER A 142 -6.23 15.77 -8.92
CA SER A 142 -7.19 14.87 -9.56
C SER A 142 -6.60 13.63 -10.23
N ALA A 143 -5.32 13.66 -10.62
CA ALA A 143 -4.61 12.51 -11.21
C ALA A 143 -3.97 11.57 -10.18
N LEU A 144 -4.13 11.85 -8.86
CA LEU A 144 -3.47 11.08 -7.82
C LEU A 144 -4.06 9.66 -7.74
N GLU A 145 -3.19 8.66 -7.90
CA GLU A 145 -3.54 7.24 -7.79
C GLU A 145 -3.08 6.60 -6.49
N SER A 146 -2.06 7.16 -5.84
CA SER A 146 -1.50 6.61 -4.61
C SER A 146 -1.18 7.70 -3.59
N LEU A 147 -1.73 7.56 -2.38
CA LEU A 147 -1.47 8.45 -1.25
C LEU A 147 -1.11 7.64 -0.01
N ASN A 148 0.07 7.92 0.58
CA ASN A 148 0.49 7.36 1.85
C ASN A 148 0.64 8.48 2.88
N VAL A 149 -0.20 8.45 3.92
CA VAL A 149 -0.23 9.46 4.99
C VAL A 149 0.41 8.89 6.24
N ILE A 150 1.55 9.46 6.62
CA ILE A 150 2.19 9.22 7.92
C ILE A 150 2.28 10.56 8.63
N SER A 151 1.32 10.85 9.48
CA SER A 151 1.27 12.09 10.27
C SER A 151 0.49 11.85 11.55
N THR A 152 1.14 12.07 12.67
CA THR A 152 0.51 11.92 14.01
C THR A 152 -0.56 12.96 14.30
N LYS A 153 -0.61 14.05 13.53
CA LYS A 153 -1.61 15.13 13.67
C LYS A 153 -2.86 14.89 12.84
N PHE A 154 -2.80 14.02 11.81
CA PHE A 154 -3.91 13.78 10.91
C PHE A 154 -5.13 13.27 11.68
N ASN A 155 -6.29 13.77 11.32
CA ASN A 155 -7.56 13.51 12.02
C ASN A 155 -8.75 13.59 11.04
N ASP A 156 -9.96 13.36 11.56
CA ASP A 156 -11.19 13.34 10.77
C ASP A 156 -11.53 14.68 10.10
N ASP A 157 -11.04 15.81 10.60
CA ASP A 157 -11.33 17.13 10.02
C ASP A 157 -10.56 17.36 8.71
N TRP A 158 -9.37 16.74 8.58
CA TRP A 158 -8.48 16.95 7.44
C TRP A 158 -8.71 15.99 6.27
N ILE A 159 -9.60 15.01 6.43
CA ILE A 159 -9.75 13.91 5.45
C ILE A 159 -10.69 14.25 4.29
N ALA A 160 -11.58 15.25 4.46
CA ALA A 160 -12.61 15.56 3.47
C ALA A 160 -12.04 15.84 2.06
N PRO A 161 -10.94 16.62 1.89
CA PRO A 161 -10.33 16.83 0.58
C PRO A 161 -9.84 15.55 -0.08
N ILE A 162 -9.36 14.56 0.70
CA ILE A 162 -8.93 13.26 0.17
C ILE A 162 -10.11 12.49 -0.45
N GLY A 163 -11.32 12.64 0.12
CA GLY A 163 -12.54 12.03 -0.40
C GLY A 163 -12.92 12.48 -1.83
N LEU A 164 -12.33 13.58 -2.32
CA LEU A 164 -12.54 14.10 -3.69
C LEU A 164 -11.65 13.41 -4.73
N LEU A 165 -10.64 12.66 -4.32
CA LEU A 165 -9.62 12.06 -5.19
C LEU A 165 -10.10 10.73 -5.79
N THR A 166 -11.11 10.79 -6.65
CA THR A 166 -11.81 9.61 -7.19
C THR A 166 -10.93 8.67 -8.04
N ASN A 167 -9.72 9.11 -8.44
CA ASN A 167 -8.75 8.27 -9.15
C ASN A 167 -7.82 7.48 -8.22
N LEU A 168 -7.94 7.65 -6.89
CA LEU A 168 -7.14 6.89 -5.94
C LEU A 168 -7.41 5.38 -6.07
N LYS A 169 -6.32 4.63 -6.21
CA LYS A 169 -6.25 3.16 -6.21
C LYS A 169 -5.63 2.62 -4.91
N LYS A 170 -4.71 3.40 -4.33
CA LYS A 170 -3.98 3.03 -3.10
C LYS A 170 -4.05 4.17 -2.09
N LEU A 171 -4.54 3.86 -0.90
CA LEU A 171 -4.64 4.82 0.20
C LEU A 171 -4.14 4.18 1.48
N SER A 172 -3.19 4.82 2.16
CA SER A 172 -2.64 4.31 3.41
C SER A 172 -2.59 5.41 4.47
N PHE A 173 -3.03 5.07 5.66
CA PHE A 173 -2.84 5.85 6.88
C PHE A 173 -2.08 5.01 7.89
N THR A 174 -0.98 5.57 8.43
CA THR A 174 -0.14 4.88 9.40
C THR A 174 0.10 5.75 10.62
N ASN A 175 -0.20 5.21 11.80
CA ASN A 175 -0.07 5.88 13.10
C ASN A 175 -0.92 7.16 13.25
N ASN A 176 -2.08 7.16 12.61
CA ASN A 176 -3.06 8.26 12.67
C ASN A 176 -4.17 7.92 13.68
N GLY A 177 -3.85 7.82 14.97
CA GLY A 177 -4.77 7.37 16.01
C GLY A 177 -6.02 8.23 16.19
N LYS A 178 -6.03 9.47 15.68
CA LYS A 178 -7.20 10.38 15.68
C LYS A 178 -8.12 10.20 14.48
N LEU A 179 -7.76 9.33 13.52
CA LEU A 179 -8.61 8.97 12.40
C LEU A 179 -9.59 7.88 12.85
N THR A 180 -10.88 8.17 12.74
CA THR A 180 -11.98 7.31 13.19
C THR A 180 -12.93 6.94 12.05
N ASP A 181 -14.01 6.21 12.36
CA ASP A 181 -15.05 5.88 11.38
C ASP A 181 -15.70 7.13 10.77
N ALA A 182 -15.83 8.23 11.53
CA ALA A 182 -16.39 9.49 11.01
C ALA A 182 -15.54 10.09 9.88
N GLY A 183 -14.22 9.98 9.98
CA GLY A 183 -13.31 10.34 8.89
C GLY A 183 -13.41 9.36 7.72
N MET A 184 -13.43 8.05 8.00
CA MET A 184 -13.52 7.03 6.97
C MET A 184 -14.79 7.16 6.11
N GLU A 185 -15.94 7.55 6.68
CA GLU A 185 -17.18 7.76 5.92
C GLU A 185 -17.03 8.81 4.80
N LYS A 186 -16.17 9.83 5.00
CA LYS A 186 -15.88 10.85 3.99
C LYS A 186 -15.13 10.30 2.77
N LEU A 187 -14.56 9.10 2.87
CA LEU A 187 -13.86 8.40 1.79
C LEU A 187 -14.77 7.49 0.96
N ALA A 188 -16.05 7.33 1.31
CA ALA A 188 -16.97 6.38 0.68
C ALA A 188 -17.09 6.54 -0.86
N GLY A 189 -16.84 7.76 -1.37
CA GLY A 189 -16.84 8.08 -2.81
C GLY A 189 -15.65 7.54 -3.60
N LEU A 190 -14.61 7.00 -2.96
CA LEU A 190 -13.38 6.53 -3.61
C LEU A 190 -13.57 5.12 -4.23
N THR A 191 -14.41 5.02 -5.24
CA THR A 191 -14.83 3.75 -5.85
C THR A 191 -13.76 3.05 -6.70
N ASN A 192 -12.61 3.70 -6.93
CA ASN A 192 -11.48 3.13 -7.63
C ASN A 192 -10.43 2.51 -6.71
N LEU A 193 -10.63 2.54 -5.39
CA LEU A 193 -9.70 1.91 -4.45
C LEU A 193 -9.57 0.40 -4.70
N GLU A 194 -8.32 -0.06 -4.77
CA GLU A 194 -7.91 -1.46 -4.91
C GLU A 194 -7.24 -1.96 -3.61
N THR A 195 -6.53 -1.06 -2.95
CA THR A 195 -5.80 -1.36 -1.71
C THR A 195 -5.91 -0.19 -0.75
N PHE A 196 -6.23 -0.50 0.50
CA PHE A 196 -6.09 0.52 1.53
C PHE A 196 -5.55 -0.05 2.85
N SER A 197 -5.04 0.85 3.71
CA SER A 197 -4.42 0.51 4.97
C SER A 197 -4.77 1.54 6.04
N PHE A 198 -5.20 1.05 7.21
CA PHE A 198 -5.50 1.84 8.40
C PHE A 198 -4.68 1.34 9.60
N VAL A 199 -3.35 1.33 9.43
CA VAL A 199 -2.42 0.83 10.45
C VAL A 199 -2.34 1.80 11.63
N GLY A 200 -2.61 1.31 12.86
CA GLY A 200 -2.51 2.14 14.07
C GLY A 200 -3.50 3.32 14.10
N THR A 201 -4.71 3.12 13.58
CA THR A 201 -5.79 4.13 13.57
C THR A 201 -6.88 3.84 14.61
N GLY A 202 -7.73 4.84 14.87
CA GLY A 202 -8.92 4.73 15.73
C GLY A 202 -10.13 4.09 15.04
N ILE A 203 -10.03 3.67 13.78
CA ILE A 203 -11.12 3.10 13.00
C ILE A 203 -11.57 1.77 13.61
N THR A 204 -12.85 1.68 13.92
CA THR A 204 -13.50 0.47 14.46
C THR A 204 -14.10 -0.42 13.37
N GLY A 205 -14.26 0.09 12.16
CA GLY A 205 -14.74 -0.63 10.97
C GLY A 205 -16.24 -0.49 10.69
N ARG A 206 -16.99 0.24 11.52
CA ARG A 206 -18.44 0.43 11.29
C ARG A 206 -18.75 1.25 10.05
N ALA A 207 -17.84 2.13 9.64
CA ALA A 207 -17.94 2.94 8.43
C ALA A 207 -17.99 2.12 7.13
N TYR A 208 -17.61 0.83 7.14
CA TYR A 208 -17.73 -0.02 5.96
C TYR A 208 -19.16 -0.12 5.42
N ALA A 209 -20.16 -0.01 6.30
CA ALA A 209 -21.55 0.05 5.90
C ALA A 209 -21.89 1.20 4.92
N LYS A 210 -21.05 2.25 4.88
CA LYS A 210 -21.19 3.39 3.94
C LYS A 210 -20.33 3.22 2.67
N CYS A 211 -19.35 2.32 2.68
CA CYS A 211 -18.38 2.15 1.60
C CYS A 211 -18.85 1.14 0.53
N THR A 212 -20.13 1.12 0.21
CA THR A 212 -20.76 0.14 -0.71
C THR A 212 -20.20 0.18 -2.14
N GLY A 213 -19.56 1.27 -2.53
CA GLY A 213 -18.91 1.43 -3.85
C GLY A 213 -17.49 0.85 -3.94
N TRP A 214 -16.92 0.32 -2.85
CA TRP A 214 -15.53 -0.17 -2.82
C TRP A 214 -15.38 -1.60 -3.39
N THR A 215 -15.98 -1.84 -4.54
CA THR A 215 -16.07 -3.17 -5.17
C THR A 215 -14.75 -3.66 -5.79
N LYS A 216 -13.76 -2.76 -5.97
CA LYS A 216 -12.44 -3.09 -6.52
C LYS A 216 -11.43 -3.43 -5.43
N VAL A 217 -11.78 -3.25 -4.16
CA VAL A 217 -10.84 -3.50 -3.06
C VAL A 217 -10.56 -4.98 -2.94
N THR A 218 -9.27 -5.32 -3.04
CA THR A 218 -8.76 -6.70 -2.91
C THR A 218 -7.81 -6.87 -1.72
N ARG A 219 -7.27 -5.77 -1.18
CA ARG A 219 -6.31 -5.80 -0.06
C ARG A 219 -6.60 -4.74 0.98
N VAL A 220 -6.62 -5.18 2.23
CA VAL A 220 -6.87 -4.32 3.39
C VAL A 220 -5.87 -4.61 4.50
N SER A 221 -5.40 -3.56 5.19
CA SER A 221 -4.67 -3.71 6.44
C SER A 221 -5.33 -2.91 7.55
N HIS A 222 -5.67 -3.59 8.64
CA HIS A 222 -6.11 -3.03 9.91
C HIS A 222 -5.15 -3.33 11.06
N ARG A 223 -3.87 -3.54 10.72
CA ARG A 223 -2.85 -3.85 11.72
C ARG A 223 -2.82 -2.78 12.82
N GLY A 224 -3.08 -3.19 14.08
CA GLY A 224 -3.09 -2.28 15.22
C GLY A 224 -4.18 -1.21 15.20
N SER A 225 -5.20 -1.33 14.35
CA SER A 225 -6.37 -0.46 14.38
C SER A 225 -7.36 -0.86 15.50
N SER A 226 -8.40 -0.06 15.68
CA SER A 226 -9.43 -0.33 16.67
C SER A 226 -10.57 -1.25 16.17
N ILE A 227 -10.40 -1.92 15.01
CA ILE A 227 -11.44 -2.79 14.46
C ILE A 227 -11.82 -3.89 15.45
N ASP A 228 -13.09 -3.98 15.75
CA ASP A 228 -13.69 -4.95 16.66
C ASP A 228 -14.56 -5.99 15.90
N ASP A 229 -15.27 -6.84 16.61
CA ASP A 229 -16.07 -7.93 16.02
C ASP A 229 -17.18 -7.41 15.09
N GLU A 230 -17.88 -6.32 15.45
CA GLU A 230 -18.89 -5.72 14.58
C GLU A 230 -18.26 -5.04 13.37
N GLY A 231 -17.14 -4.34 13.56
CA GLY A 231 -16.39 -3.74 12.44
C GLY A 231 -15.88 -4.79 11.47
N LEU A 232 -15.38 -5.92 11.95
CA LEU A 232 -14.97 -7.04 11.11
C LEU A 232 -16.15 -7.61 10.33
N LYS A 233 -17.33 -7.73 10.94
CA LYS A 233 -18.55 -8.14 10.26
C LYS A 233 -18.90 -7.19 9.11
N GLN A 234 -18.93 -5.88 9.37
CA GLN A 234 -19.22 -4.87 8.35
C GLN A 234 -18.19 -4.91 7.20
N LEU A 235 -16.90 -5.08 7.52
CA LEU A 235 -15.85 -5.25 6.52
C LEU A 235 -16.12 -6.45 5.61
N CYS A 236 -16.39 -7.63 6.20
CA CYS A 236 -16.61 -8.86 5.45
C CYS A 236 -17.90 -8.82 4.60
N GLU A 237 -18.93 -8.07 5.03
CA GLU A 237 -20.19 -7.92 4.30
C GLU A 237 -20.07 -6.96 3.12
N HIS A 238 -19.26 -5.90 3.23
CA HIS A 238 -19.18 -4.85 2.22
C HIS A 238 -17.97 -4.97 1.28
N LEU A 239 -16.97 -5.81 1.61
CA LEU A 239 -15.79 -6.05 0.80
C LEU A 239 -15.63 -7.53 0.38
N PRO A 240 -16.59 -8.11 -0.36
CA PRO A 240 -16.60 -9.54 -0.67
C PRO A 240 -15.47 -9.98 -1.62
N ASN A 241 -14.77 -9.03 -2.26
CA ASN A 241 -13.70 -9.30 -3.21
C ASN A 241 -12.31 -9.33 -2.59
N LEU A 242 -12.20 -9.28 -1.25
CA LEU A 242 -10.91 -9.33 -0.58
C LEU A 242 -10.16 -10.63 -0.88
N GLU A 243 -8.90 -10.45 -1.30
CA GLU A 243 -7.92 -11.51 -1.48
C GLU A 243 -6.88 -11.54 -0.36
N SER A 244 -6.67 -10.42 0.32
CA SER A 244 -5.72 -10.33 1.43
C SER A 244 -6.18 -9.35 2.50
N ILE A 245 -6.06 -9.75 3.76
CA ILE A 245 -6.37 -8.92 4.92
C ILE A 245 -5.35 -9.12 6.04
N SER A 246 -4.83 -8.02 6.61
CA SER A 246 -4.01 -8.03 7.81
C SER A 246 -4.82 -7.47 9.00
N LEU A 247 -4.96 -8.29 10.03
CA LEU A 247 -5.68 -8.00 11.27
C LEU A 247 -4.77 -8.15 12.51
N ALA A 248 -3.44 -8.18 12.33
CA ALA A 248 -2.51 -8.29 13.45
C ALA A 248 -2.70 -7.12 14.43
N HIS A 249 -2.74 -7.43 15.72
CA HIS A 249 -2.96 -6.45 16.80
C HIS A 249 -4.28 -5.68 16.70
N ALA A 250 -5.25 -6.14 15.89
CA ALA A 250 -6.62 -5.63 15.87
C ALA A 250 -7.39 -6.07 17.12
N LYS A 251 -8.54 -5.41 17.42
CA LYS A 251 -9.29 -5.66 18.66
C LYS A 251 -10.38 -6.70 18.54
N PHE A 252 -10.62 -7.27 17.34
CA PHE A 252 -11.59 -8.33 17.16
C PHE A 252 -11.19 -9.61 17.91
N THR A 253 -12.18 -10.44 18.26
CA THR A 253 -12.01 -11.67 19.02
C THR A 253 -12.51 -12.89 18.23
N ASP A 254 -12.50 -14.07 18.85
CA ASP A 254 -13.08 -15.29 18.26
C ASP A 254 -14.57 -15.13 17.91
N ALA A 255 -15.29 -14.22 18.55
CA ALA A 255 -16.71 -13.96 18.25
C ALA A 255 -16.90 -13.29 16.87
N GLY A 256 -15.94 -12.48 16.42
CA GLY A 256 -15.96 -11.88 15.07
C GLY A 256 -15.50 -12.81 13.95
N ALA A 257 -14.68 -13.83 14.29
CA ALA A 257 -14.03 -14.71 13.33
C ALA A 257 -14.97 -15.45 12.34
N PRO A 258 -16.22 -15.86 12.71
CA PRO A 258 -17.15 -16.48 11.75
C PRO A 258 -17.43 -15.64 10.51
N ASN A 259 -17.32 -14.31 10.59
CA ASN A 259 -17.53 -13.41 9.45
C ASN A 259 -16.46 -13.58 8.36
N LEU A 260 -15.25 -14.02 8.72
CA LEU A 260 -14.17 -14.28 7.75
C LEU A 260 -14.57 -15.33 6.70
N ALA A 261 -15.43 -16.28 7.05
CA ALA A 261 -15.93 -17.30 6.13
C ALA A 261 -16.70 -16.73 4.92
N LYS A 262 -17.18 -15.46 5.00
CA LYS A 262 -17.84 -14.76 3.89
C LYS A 262 -16.84 -14.35 2.78
N LEU A 263 -15.55 -14.26 3.08
CA LEU A 263 -14.51 -13.81 2.16
C LEU A 263 -14.01 -14.97 1.27
N THR A 264 -14.87 -15.46 0.40
CA THR A 264 -14.61 -16.67 -0.42
C THR A 264 -13.44 -16.56 -1.41
N LYS A 265 -12.89 -15.36 -1.60
CA LYS A 265 -11.69 -15.11 -2.44
C LYS A 265 -10.42 -14.92 -1.63
N LEU A 266 -10.48 -15.07 -0.30
CA LEU A 266 -9.36 -14.75 0.59
C LEU A 266 -8.24 -15.76 0.46
N LYS A 267 -7.07 -15.31 0.00
CA LYS A 267 -5.84 -16.10 -0.19
C LYS A 267 -4.81 -15.84 0.90
N GLY A 268 -4.81 -14.62 1.47
CA GLY A 268 -3.85 -14.20 2.48
C GLY A 268 -4.54 -13.62 3.71
N LEU A 269 -4.17 -14.12 4.90
CA LEU A 269 -4.71 -13.65 6.17
C LEU A 269 -3.60 -13.49 7.20
N GLU A 270 -3.63 -12.37 7.93
CA GLU A 270 -2.79 -12.15 9.10
C GLU A 270 -3.69 -11.95 10.33
N LEU A 271 -3.52 -12.78 11.34
CA LEU A 271 -4.24 -12.76 12.61
C LEU A 271 -3.29 -12.59 13.80
N GLY A 272 -3.78 -12.05 14.89
CA GLY A 272 -3.04 -11.95 16.15
C GLY A 272 -3.83 -11.30 17.26
N ALA A 273 -3.19 -11.13 18.40
CA ALA A 273 -3.66 -10.50 19.62
C ALA A 273 -4.83 -11.20 20.31
N HIS A 274 -6.09 -10.86 19.99
CA HIS A 274 -7.26 -11.30 20.75
C HIS A 274 -7.98 -12.53 20.17
N ALA A 275 -7.59 -12.96 18.97
CA ALA A 275 -8.09 -14.22 18.39
C ALA A 275 -7.26 -15.42 18.85
N THR A 276 -7.86 -16.60 18.93
CA THR A 276 -7.23 -17.84 19.37
C THR A 276 -7.38 -18.96 18.34
N ALA A 277 -6.95 -20.19 18.67
CA ALA A 277 -7.18 -21.38 17.86
C ALA A 277 -8.64 -21.57 17.43
N ALA A 278 -9.62 -21.07 18.21
CA ALA A 278 -11.04 -21.15 17.89
C ALA A 278 -11.38 -20.36 16.61
N ALA A 279 -10.69 -19.23 16.35
CA ALA A 279 -10.89 -18.45 15.13
C ALA A 279 -10.53 -19.26 13.87
N LEU A 280 -9.49 -20.13 13.93
CA LEU A 280 -8.98 -20.88 12.77
C LEU A 280 -10.02 -21.87 12.22
N LYS A 281 -10.96 -22.35 13.03
CA LYS A 281 -12.04 -23.24 12.59
C LYS A 281 -12.94 -22.61 11.54
N ASN A 282 -13.06 -21.28 11.55
CA ASN A 282 -13.88 -20.53 10.60
C ASN A 282 -13.18 -20.30 9.25
N LEU A 283 -11.91 -20.68 9.12
CA LEU A 283 -11.12 -20.53 7.91
C LEU A 283 -11.14 -21.78 7.00
N VAL A 284 -11.71 -22.87 7.52
CA VAL A 284 -11.83 -24.12 6.77
C VAL A 284 -12.74 -23.90 5.56
N GLY A 285 -12.26 -24.27 4.37
CA GLY A 285 -13.00 -24.07 3.11
C GLY A 285 -12.66 -22.77 2.37
N LEU A 286 -11.93 -21.84 2.99
CA LEU A 286 -11.39 -20.68 2.29
C LEU A 286 -10.16 -21.09 1.44
N PRO A 287 -9.92 -20.43 0.28
CA PRO A 287 -8.78 -20.72 -0.60
C PRO A 287 -7.48 -20.10 -0.08
N LEU A 288 -7.23 -20.19 1.23
CA LEU A 288 -6.06 -19.59 1.86
C LEU A 288 -4.77 -20.27 1.40
N GLU A 289 -3.86 -19.48 0.85
CA GLU A 289 -2.50 -19.89 0.47
C GLU A 289 -1.45 -19.41 1.49
N TYR A 290 -1.74 -18.31 2.17
CA TYR A 290 -0.86 -17.69 3.16
C TYR A 290 -1.61 -17.41 4.47
N LEU A 291 -1.02 -17.80 5.59
CA LEU A 291 -1.53 -17.51 6.93
C LEU A 291 -0.38 -17.04 7.81
N GLN A 292 -0.51 -15.83 8.37
CA GLN A 292 0.39 -15.33 9.40
C GLN A 292 -0.36 -15.26 10.73
N LEU A 293 0.23 -15.84 11.75
CA LEU A 293 -0.33 -15.92 13.08
C LEU A 293 0.63 -15.27 14.08
N GLY A 294 0.08 -14.39 14.90
CA GLY A 294 0.81 -13.65 15.92
C GLY A 294 0.83 -14.34 17.27
N GLU A 295 0.90 -13.52 18.32
CA GLU A 295 0.84 -13.98 19.71
C GLU A 295 -0.47 -14.75 19.96
N GLY A 296 -0.38 -15.83 20.75
CA GLY A 296 -1.53 -16.67 21.08
C GLY A 296 -1.72 -17.90 20.19
N PHE A 297 -0.97 -18.03 19.10
CA PHE A 297 -1.12 -19.15 18.14
C PHE A 297 0.05 -20.14 18.10
N SER A 298 0.98 -20.08 19.05
CA SER A 298 2.13 -20.98 19.09
C SER A 298 1.89 -22.29 19.84
N GLU A 299 0.68 -22.51 20.37
CA GLU A 299 0.33 -23.74 21.05
C GLU A 299 -0.06 -24.85 20.08
N ALA A 300 0.12 -26.12 20.51
CA ALA A 300 -0.10 -27.30 19.68
C ALA A 300 -1.49 -27.35 19.03
N ASP A 301 -2.54 -26.92 19.75
CA ASP A 301 -3.92 -26.90 19.24
C ASP A 301 -4.09 -25.91 18.09
N SER A 302 -3.49 -24.74 18.17
CA SER A 302 -3.48 -23.75 17.08
C SER A 302 -2.80 -24.30 15.83
N ILE A 303 -1.65 -24.95 16.02
CA ILE A 303 -0.91 -25.55 14.91
C ILE A 303 -1.68 -26.73 14.32
N ALA A 304 -2.33 -27.53 15.14
CA ALA A 304 -3.18 -28.63 14.69
C ALA A 304 -4.37 -28.13 13.84
N ALA A 305 -4.96 -26.99 14.22
CA ALA A 305 -6.07 -26.38 13.48
C ALA A 305 -5.64 -25.92 12.06
N ILE A 306 -4.38 -25.53 11.84
CA ILE A 306 -3.84 -25.19 10.52
C ILE A 306 -3.94 -26.37 9.53
N LYS A 307 -3.82 -27.60 10.01
CA LYS A 307 -3.93 -28.81 9.19
C LYS A 307 -5.28 -28.94 8.49
N ALA A 308 -6.34 -28.38 9.06
CA ALA A 308 -7.68 -28.40 8.47
C ALA A 308 -7.84 -27.43 7.27
N ILE A 309 -6.79 -26.66 6.92
CA ILE A 309 -6.79 -25.73 5.79
C ILE A 309 -5.79 -26.25 4.74
N PRO A 310 -6.20 -27.18 3.86
CA PRO A 310 -5.28 -27.91 2.99
C PRO A 310 -4.67 -27.08 1.88
N THR A 311 -5.24 -25.92 1.57
CA THR A 311 -4.76 -24.99 0.52
C THR A 311 -3.54 -24.18 0.93
N LEU A 312 -3.20 -24.13 2.23
CA LEU A 312 -2.07 -23.38 2.73
C LEU A 312 -0.74 -23.90 2.18
N LYS A 313 0.04 -22.98 1.63
CA LYS A 313 1.41 -23.19 1.17
C LYS A 313 2.44 -22.53 2.06
N ARG A 314 2.08 -21.41 2.67
CA ARG A 314 2.98 -20.66 3.55
C ARG A 314 2.31 -20.32 4.87
N VAL A 315 3.00 -20.59 5.96
CA VAL A 315 2.62 -20.19 7.31
C VAL A 315 3.76 -19.45 7.97
N THR A 316 3.43 -18.33 8.63
CA THR A 316 4.33 -17.57 9.49
C THR A 316 3.76 -17.57 10.91
N LEU A 317 4.52 -18.08 11.88
CA LEU A 317 4.25 -17.95 13.31
C LEU A 317 5.22 -16.90 13.86
N THR A 318 4.72 -15.71 14.22
CA THR A 318 5.59 -14.58 14.56
C THR A 318 6.10 -14.61 16.01
N ASP A 319 5.45 -15.40 16.88
CA ASP A 319 5.87 -15.60 18.28
C ASP A 319 5.78 -17.07 18.67
N CYS A 320 6.93 -17.77 18.58
CA CYS A 320 7.07 -19.18 18.92
C CYS A 320 7.81 -19.40 20.24
N LYS A 321 7.88 -18.40 21.13
CA LYS A 321 8.58 -18.54 22.42
C LYS A 321 8.00 -19.65 23.30
N LYS A 322 6.70 -19.89 23.19
CA LYS A 322 5.99 -20.95 23.92
C LYS A 322 5.85 -22.26 23.12
N LEU A 323 6.38 -22.31 21.89
CA LEU A 323 6.30 -23.51 21.06
C LEU A 323 7.17 -24.61 21.67
N ASP A 324 6.54 -25.59 22.26
CA ASP A 324 7.20 -26.77 22.86
C ASP A 324 7.50 -27.86 21.82
N ASP A 325 8.05 -28.98 22.27
CA ASP A 325 8.40 -30.11 21.40
C ASP A 325 7.16 -30.77 20.79
N ALA A 326 6.04 -30.79 21.49
CA ALA A 326 4.79 -31.32 20.97
C ALA A 326 4.24 -30.44 19.84
N GLY A 327 4.28 -29.13 20.03
CA GLY A 327 3.92 -28.15 19.00
C GLY A 327 4.83 -28.22 17.77
N LEU A 328 6.14 -28.35 17.96
CA LEU A 328 7.09 -28.51 16.87
C LEU A 328 6.85 -29.80 16.07
N LYS A 329 6.59 -30.91 16.75
CA LYS A 329 6.18 -32.18 16.14
C LYS A 329 4.85 -32.05 15.37
N THR A 330 3.90 -31.30 15.90
CA THR A 330 2.63 -31.04 15.22
C THR A 330 2.84 -30.20 13.97
N ALA A 331 3.68 -29.17 14.03
CA ALA A 331 4.07 -28.36 12.87
C ALA A 331 4.74 -29.20 11.75
N ALA A 332 5.55 -30.17 12.13
CA ALA A 332 6.19 -31.09 11.19
C ALA A 332 5.20 -32.01 10.43
N ASN A 333 3.95 -32.09 10.89
CA ASN A 333 2.86 -32.83 10.21
C ASN A 333 2.06 -31.97 9.21
N LEU A 334 2.38 -30.67 9.05
CA LEU A 334 1.75 -29.78 8.08
C LEU A 334 2.36 -29.98 6.68
N LYS A 335 2.23 -31.19 6.12
CA LYS A 335 2.89 -31.61 4.87
C LYS A 335 2.42 -30.89 3.61
N GLN A 336 1.30 -30.13 3.69
CA GLN A 336 0.81 -29.25 2.63
C GLN A 336 1.65 -27.98 2.46
N LEU A 337 2.47 -27.62 3.46
CA LEU A 337 3.27 -26.39 3.42
C LEU A 337 4.49 -26.55 2.51
N GLU A 338 4.80 -25.46 1.83
CA GLU A 338 6.05 -25.27 1.09
C GLU A 338 7.03 -24.38 1.87
N GLN A 339 6.50 -23.42 2.62
CA GLN A 339 7.26 -22.43 3.35
C GLN A 339 6.75 -22.32 4.79
N LEU A 340 7.67 -22.30 5.74
CA LEU A 340 7.38 -22.08 7.16
C LEU A 340 8.34 -21.05 7.72
N GLU A 341 7.79 -20.04 8.42
CA GLU A 341 8.56 -19.04 9.16
C GLU A 341 8.22 -19.15 10.64
N LEU A 342 9.25 -19.26 11.50
CA LEU A 342 9.14 -19.38 12.94
C LEU A 342 9.90 -18.24 13.61
N GLY A 343 9.18 -17.33 14.24
CA GLY A 343 9.74 -16.19 14.97
C GLY A 343 9.86 -16.46 16.46
N GLY A 344 11.03 -16.18 17.05
CA GLY A 344 11.25 -16.29 18.48
C GLY A 344 11.38 -17.73 19.02
N LEU A 345 11.57 -18.74 18.14
CA LEU A 345 11.73 -20.11 18.55
C LEU A 345 13.09 -20.30 19.24
N GLU A 346 13.09 -20.91 20.42
CA GLU A 346 14.32 -21.30 21.11
C GLU A 346 14.75 -22.71 20.65
N LEU A 347 16.01 -22.82 20.22
CA LEU A 347 16.59 -24.04 19.64
C LEU A 347 17.92 -24.39 20.38
N PRO A 348 17.85 -24.89 21.59
CA PRO A 348 19.03 -25.52 22.23
C PRO A 348 19.42 -26.78 21.44
N ASP A 349 20.68 -27.25 21.62
CA ASP A 349 21.25 -28.32 20.82
C ASP A 349 20.41 -29.61 20.86
N GLU A 350 19.73 -29.89 21.96
CA GLU A 350 18.87 -31.06 22.14
C GLU A 350 17.63 -31.04 21.26
N ARG A 351 17.17 -29.82 20.84
CA ARG A 351 15.99 -29.66 19.96
C ARG A 351 16.34 -29.69 18.47
N LEU A 352 17.60 -29.44 18.11
CA LEU A 352 18.01 -29.36 16.70
C LEU A 352 17.62 -30.60 15.87
N PRO A 353 17.78 -31.85 16.35
CA PRO A 353 17.44 -33.05 15.60
C PRO A 353 15.97 -33.09 15.16
N GLN A 354 15.06 -32.47 15.92
CA GLN A 354 13.63 -32.44 15.56
C GLN A 354 13.37 -31.68 14.24
N LEU A 355 14.26 -30.77 13.85
CA LEU A 355 14.14 -30.01 12.62
C LEU A 355 14.25 -30.89 11.36
N GLN A 356 14.84 -32.10 11.44
CA GLN A 356 14.86 -33.05 10.31
C GLN A 356 13.45 -33.40 9.80
N ALA A 357 12.43 -33.34 10.66
CA ALA A 357 11.06 -33.59 10.29
C ALA A 357 10.47 -32.56 9.31
N PHE A 358 11.14 -31.41 9.12
CA PHE A 358 10.79 -30.34 8.16
C PHE A 358 11.48 -30.48 6.81
N ALA A 359 12.18 -31.59 6.53
CA ALA A 359 12.87 -31.83 5.25
C ALA A 359 11.95 -31.82 4.00
N PHE A 360 10.63 -31.80 4.19
CA PHE A 360 9.65 -31.66 3.13
C PHE A 360 9.44 -30.23 2.64
N LEU A 361 9.85 -29.22 3.43
CA LEU A 361 9.72 -27.81 3.08
C LEU A 361 10.67 -27.43 1.93
N LYS A 362 10.24 -26.45 1.13
CA LYS A 362 11.13 -25.75 0.20
C LYS A 362 11.96 -24.67 0.93
N GLU A 363 11.32 -23.95 1.87
CA GLU A 363 11.95 -22.91 2.66
C GLU A 363 11.56 -23.01 4.14
N LEU A 364 12.56 -22.88 5.02
CA LEU A 364 12.37 -22.71 6.46
C LEU A 364 13.08 -21.43 6.88
N LYS A 365 12.32 -20.44 7.39
CA LYS A 365 12.88 -19.20 7.91
C LYS A 365 12.78 -19.18 9.43
N LEU A 366 13.92 -18.98 10.07
CA LEU A 366 14.03 -18.90 11.52
C LEU A 366 14.45 -17.48 11.92
N ILE A 367 13.56 -16.80 12.66
CA ILE A 367 13.78 -15.42 13.12
C ILE A 367 14.01 -15.41 14.61
N ARG A 368 15.13 -14.84 15.05
CA ARG A 368 15.43 -14.63 16.48
C ARG A 368 15.87 -13.19 16.68
N ARG A 369 15.28 -12.51 17.63
CA ARG A 369 15.58 -11.11 17.96
C ARG A 369 15.91 -10.99 19.45
N PRO A 370 16.83 -10.09 19.86
CA PRO A 370 17.45 -9.03 19.05
C PRO A 370 18.62 -9.51 18.18
N GLN A 371 19.13 -10.72 18.40
CA GLN A 371 20.26 -11.30 17.65
C GLN A 371 19.81 -12.58 16.96
N SER A 372 20.28 -12.83 15.75
CA SER A 372 20.09 -14.09 15.04
C SER A 372 20.71 -15.26 15.79
N TYR A 373 20.43 -16.49 15.35
CA TYR A 373 21.06 -17.70 15.91
C TYR A 373 22.58 -17.65 15.72
N PRO A 374 23.39 -18.20 16.68
CA PRO A 374 24.83 -18.32 16.52
C PRO A 374 25.20 -19.04 15.22
N GLU A 375 26.32 -18.67 14.60
CA GLU A 375 26.77 -19.26 13.32
C GLU A 375 26.93 -20.79 13.40
N GLU A 376 27.43 -21.30 14.53
CA GLU A 376 27.54 -22.73 14.77
C GLU A 376 26.17 -23.42 14.74
N THR A 377 25.16 -22.83 15.41
CA THR A 377 23.81 -23.35 15.42
C THR A 377 23.21 -23.30 14.00
N GLN A 378 23.43 -22.19 13.24
CA GLN A 378 23.00 -22.10 11.87
C GLN A 378 23.62 -23.19 10.98
N ALA A 379 24.92 -23.47 11.15
CA ALA A 379 25.60 -24.52 10.40
C ALA A 379 25.04 -25.92 10.72
N LYS A 380 24.79 -26.22 12.02
CA LYS A 380 24.14 -27.45 12.44
C LYS A 380 22.76 -27.63 11.82
N ILE A 381 21.94 -26.58 11.82
CA ILE A 381 20.58 -26.61 11.24
C ILE A 381 20.65 -26.85 9.72
N LYS A 382 21.50 -26.14 8.99
CA LYS A 382 21.69 -26.35 7.55
C LYS A 382 22.14 -27.77 7.21
N ALA A 383 23.03 -28.37 8.05
CA ALA A 383 23.46 -29.74 7.87
C ALA A 383 22.33 -30.78 8.06
N LEU A 384 21.36 -30.49 8.95
CA LEU A 384 20.17 -31.33 9.16
C LEU A 384 19.17 -31.25 8.00
N LEU A 385 19.17 -30.14 7.24
CA LEU A 385 18.18 -29.81 6.20
C LEU A 385 18.85 -29.48 4.84
N PRO A 386 19.66 -30.38 4.27
CA PRO A 386 20.52 -30.06 3.11
C PRO A 386 19.74 -29.73 1.81
N LYS A 387 18.44 -30.05 1.76
CA LYS A 387 17.57 -29.81 0.59
C LYS A 387 16.58 -28.67 0.81
N VAL A 388 16.57 -28.05 1.99
CA VAL A 388 15.67 -26.96 2.35
C VAL A 388 16.46 -25.66 2.32
N ASP A 389 15.89 -24.61 1.73
CA ASP A 389 16.46 -23.25 1.81
C ASP A 389 16.23 -22.69 3.22
N VAL A 390 17.25 -22.82 4.08
CA VAL A 390 17.17 -22.36 5.47
C VAL A 390 17.72 -20.95 5.59
N LYS A 391 16.82 -20.01 5.97
CA LYS A 391 17.12 -18.59 6.17
C LYS A 391 17.10 -18.21 7.64
N PHE A 392 18.01 -17.33 8.03
CA PHE A 392 18.10 -16.79 9.40
C PHE A 392 18.00 -15.27 9.37
N GLN A 393 17.29 -14.70 10.39
CA GLN A 393 17.15 -13.26 10.55
C GLN A 393 17.19 -12.88 12.04
#